data_57a769a9b694ab24163da41c6efcdf46
#
_entry.id   57a769a9b694ab24163da41c6efcdf46
#
_cell.length_a   1.000
_cell.length_b   1.000
_cell.length_c   1.000
_cell.angle_alpha   90.00
_cell.angle_beta   90.00
_cell.angle_gamma   90.00
#
_symmetry.space_group_name_H-M   'P 1'
#
loop_
_entity.id
_entity.type
_entity.pdbx_description
1 polymer ?
#
loop_
_entity_poly.entity_id
_entity_poly.type
_entity_poly.pdbx_seq_one_letter_code
_entity_poly.pdbx_strand_id
1 'polypeptide(L)'
;DERRAHPNGFLRDPAQQRRLIDFARFQQQEMAEHVLAMAAACRRGTGGQKLVVFFYGYLFEFPPLQCGAPTCGHYALSTVLQGKDIDILCSPISYTDRDWLGTAPCMTAAESVMQAGILWLNEDDSRTFLDPRQQEHVQEGGLVDLLQTQQVMLRNTAQEALRGFGSWWMDLPAQGWFNDARIWEMMVRLHPVDAALVQRTKRFT
;
A
#
# COMPACT_ATOMS: atom_id res chain seq x y z
N ASP A 1 6.63 -22.62 17.18
CA ASP A 1 5.25 -22.34 16.84
C ASP A 1 4.91 -22.99 15.49
N GLU A 2 3.98 -23.95 15.48
CA GLU A 2 3.56 -24.69 14.29
C GLU A 2 2.97 -23.79 13.19
N ARG A 3 2.52 -22.61 13.52
CA ARG A 3 1.97 -21.65 12.56
C ARG A 3 3.03 -21.00 11.67
N ARG A 4 4.28 -21.05 12.07
CA ARG A 4 5.38 -20.47 11.29
C ARG A 4 5.57 -21.27 10.00
N ALA A 5 5.94 -20.56 8.93
CA ALA A 5 6.38 -21.21 7.72
C ALA A 5 7.62 -22.07 8.03
N HIS A 6 7.64 -23.29 7.46
CA HIS A 6 8.85 -24.09 7.55
C HIS A 6 9.98 -23.39 6.78
N PRO A 7 11.19 -23.28 7.32
CA PRO A 7 12.27 -22.54 6.67
C PRO A 7 12.62 -23.03 5.26
N ASN A 8 12.24 -24.26 4.93
CA ASN A 8 12.53 -24.91 3.64
C ASN A 8 11.29 -25.16 2.78
N GLY A 9 10.14 -24.55 3.06
CA GLY A 9 8.93 -24.81 2.28
C GLY A 9 7.87 -23.74 2.39
N PHE A 10 7.42 -23.28 1.23
CA PHE A 10 6.29 -22.35 1.11
C PHE A 10 4.92 -23.06 1.16
N LEU A 11 4.90 -24.35 0.84
CA LEU A 11 3.67 -25.11 0.74
C LEU A 11 3.55 -26.07 1.95
N ARG A 12 2.36 -26.08 2.55
CA ARG A 12 2.01 -27.01 3.61
C ARG A 12 1.36 -28.26 3.00
N ASP A 13 1.68 -29.41 3.56
CA ASP A 13 1.01 -30.67 3.20
C ASP A 13 -0.43 -30.66 3.76
N PRO A 14 -1.46 -30.63 2.91
CA PRO A 14 -2.85 -30.62 3.39
C PRO A 14 -3.25 -31.85 4.19
N ALA A 15 -2.64 -33.01 3.93
CA ALA A 15 -2.95 -34.26 4.64
C ALA A 15 -2.50 -34.20 6.11
N GLN A 16 -1.33 -33.58 6.35
CA GLN A 16 -0.73 -33.53 7.68
C GLN A 16 -1.01 -32.25 8.44
N GLN A 17 -1.18 -31.14 7.70
CA GLN A 17 -1.25 -29.80 8.26
C GLN A 17 -2.60 -29.09 8.05
N ARG A 18 -3.66 -29.87 7.80
CA ARG A 18 -5.00 -29.36 7.50
C ARG A 18 -5.46 -28.30 8.50
N ARG A 19 -5.32 -28.56 9.78
CA ARG A 19 -5.74 -27.62 10.84
C ARG A 19 -5.05 -26.26 10.76
N LEU A 20 -3.79 -26.23 10.33
CA LEU A 20 -3.02 -24.97 10.21
C LEU A 20 -3.46 -24.20 8.97
N ILE A 21 -3.75 -24.90 7.89
CA ILE A 21 -4.28 -24.31 6.66
C ILE A 21 -5.66 -23.73 6.94
N ASP A 22 -6.53 -24.48 7.58
CA ASP A 22 -7.89 -24.05 7.91
C ASP A 22 -7.86 -22.84 8.87
N PHE A 23 -6.96 -22.83 9.87
CA PHE A 23 -6.77 -21.69 10.76
C PHE A 23 -6.28 -20.45 10.01
N ALA A 24 -5.30 -20.60 9.13
CA ALA A 24 -4.81 -19.46 8.32
C ALA A 24 -5.92 -18.90 7.42
N ARG A 25 -6.71 -19.77 6.78
CA ARG A 25 -7.86 -19.35 5.96
C ARG A 25 -8.93 -18.65 6.79
N PHE A 26 -9.29 -19.22 7.94
CA PHE A 26 -10.22 -18.61 8.88
C PHE A 26 -9.74 -17.21 9.28
N GLN A 27 -8.49 -17.06 9.67
CA GLN A 27 -7.95 -15.76 10.09
C GLN A 27 -7.99 -14.71 8.98
N GLN A 28 -7.69 -15.09 7.73
CA GLN A 28 -7.81 -14.18 6.59
C GLN A 28 -9.26 -13.75 6.34
N GLN A 29 -10.17 -14.73 6.41
CA GLN A 29 -11.60 -14.48 6.17
C GLN A 29 -12.22 -13.61 7.27
N GLU A 30 -11.94 -13.91 8.53
CA GLU A 30 -12.40 -13.12 9.68
C GLU A 30 -11.93 -11.66 9.59
N MET A 31 -10.68 -11.42 9.20
CA MET A 31 -10.19 -10.06 9.01
C MET A 31 -10.99 -9.33 7.92
N ALA A 32 -11.24 -9.97 6.80
CA ALA A 32 -12.02 -9.38 5.71
C ALA A 32 -13.46 -9.06 6.15
N GLU A 33 -14.11 -9.97 6.87
CA GLU A 33 -15.46 -9.78 7.38
C GLU A 33 -15.54 -8.64 8.41
N HIS A 34 -14.52 -8.51 9.27
CA HIS A 34 -14.43 -7.39 10.20
C HIS A 34 -14.25 -6.05 9.47
N VAL A 35 -13.41 -6.00 8.44
CA VAL A 35 -13.26 -4.80 7.61
C VAL A 35 -14.59 -4.40 6.99
N LEU A 36 -15.34 -5.36 6.42
CA LEU A 36 -16.66 -5.10 5.84
C LEU A 36 -17.67 -4.64 6.90
N ALA A 37 -17.67 -5.26 8.08
CA ALA A 37 -18.58 -4.88 9.17
C ALA A 37 -18.29 -3.46 9.68
N MET A 38 -17.00 -3.10 9.82
CA MET A 38 -16.59 -1.76 10.20
C MET A 38 -16.95 -0.73 9.12
N ALA A 39 -16.74 -1.05 7.85
CA ALA A 39 -17.13 -0.18 6.74
C ALA A 39 -18.63 0.12 6.77
N ALA A 40 -19.46 -0.91 6.91
CA ALA A 40 -20.89 -0.78 7.02
C ALA A 40 -21.31 0.06 8.25
N ALA A 41 -20.64 -0.12 9.38
CA ALA A 41 -20.91 0.67 10.58
C ALA A 41 -20.55 2.16 10.38
N CYS A 42 -19.39 2.45 9.78
CA CYS A 42 -19.00 3.82 9.41
C CYS A 42 -19.99 4.46 8.43
N ARG A 43 -20.41 3.70 7.42
CA ARG A 43 -21.40 4.18 6.45
C ARG A 43 -22.72 4.55 7.11
N ARG A 44 -23.23 3.70 7.99
CA ARG A 44 -24.47 3.98 8.78
C ARG A 44 -24.27 5.18 9.72
N GLY A 45 -23.16 5.20 10.47
CA GLY A 45 -22.88 6.25 11.46
C GLY A 45 -22.72 7.65 10.86
N THR A 46 -22.28 7.72 9.61
CA THR A 46 -22.08 8.99 8.88
C THR A 46 -23.24 9.34 7.95
N GLY A 47 -24.30 8.54 7.92
CA GLY A 47 -25.41 8.71 6.97
C GLY A 47 -24.96 8.63 5.51
N GLY A 48 -23.86 7.93 5.22
CA GLY A 48 -23.31 7.81 3.87
C GLY A 48 -22.55 9.04 3.36
N GLN A 49 -22.35 10.06 4.19
CA GLN A 49 -21.79 11.36 3.77
C GLN A 49 -20.25 11.44 3.83
N LYS A 50 -19.61 10.40 4.32
CA LYS A 50 -18.14 10.36 4.45
C LYS A 50 -17.57 9.21 3.64
N LEU A 51 -16.36 9.44 3.09
CA LEU A 51 -15.58 8.37 2.47
C LEU A 51 -15.08 7.40 3.54
N VAL A 52 -15.12 6.13 3.19
CA VAL A 52 -14.64 5.02 4.03
C VAL A 52 -13.36 4.46 3.43
N VAL A 53 -12.28 4.56 4.17
CA VAL A 53 -10.93 4.18 3.75
C VAL A 53 -10.39 3.08 4.66
N PHE A 54 -9.78 2.05 4.08
CA PHE A 54 -9.08 1.00 4.83
C PHE A 54 -7.70 0.73 4.26
N PHE A 55 -6.75 0.50 5.16
CA PHE A 55 -5.46 -0.12 4.85
C PHE A 55 -5.66 -1.62 4.75
N TYR A 56 -5.68 -2.15 3.52
CA TYR A 56 -5.91 -3.56 3.28
C TYR A 56 -5.34 -4.03 1.94
N GLY A 57 -4.96 -5.31 1.87
CA GLY A 57 -4.55 -5.95 0.64
C GLY A 57 -3.04 -6.00 0.42
N TYR A 58 -2.22 -6.02 1.46
CA TYR A 58 -0.75 -6.08 1.38
C TYR A 58 -0.26 -7.46 0.91
N LEU A 59 -0.71 -7.88 -0.28
CA LEU A 59 -0.51 -9.24 -0.79
C LEU A 59 0.95 -9.57 -1.06
N PHE A 60 1.74 -8.58 -1.48
CA PHE A 60 3.10 -8.78 -1.96
C PHE A 60 4.16 -8.42 -0.91
N GLU A 61 3.79 -7.77 0.18
CA GLU A 61 4.72 -7.29 1.18
C GLU A 61 5.08 -8.36 2.23
N PHE A 62 4.11 -9.17 2.63
CA PHE A 62 4.30 -10.12 3.72
C PHE A 62 4.92 -11.47 3.35
N PRO A 63 4.94 -11.95 2.09
CA PRO A 63 5.50 -13.25 1.76
C PRO A 63 6.95 -13.47 2.23
N PRO A 64 7.87 -12.49 2.14
CA PRO A 64 9.24 -12.66 2.59
C PRO A 64 9.40 -12.61 4.10
N LEU A 65 8.41 -12.13 4.84
CA LEU A 65 8.48 -12.00 6.29
C LEU A 65 8.17 -13.33 6.98
N GLN A 66 8.98 -13.66 7.99
CA GLN A 66 8.71 -14.84 8.81
C GLN A 66 7.33 -14.73 9.46
N CYS A 67 6.45 -15.70 9.20
CA CYS A 67 5.05 -15.72 9.62
C CYS A 67 4.18 -14.59 9.02
N GLY A 68 4.68 -13.84 8.05
CA GLY A 68 3.95 -12.70 7.49
C GLY A 68 2.66 -13.10 6.79
N ALA A 69 2.74 -13.86 5.71
CA ALA A 69 1.57 -14.23 4.90
C ALA A 69 0.48 -14.97 5.69
N PRO A 70 0.77 -16.02 6.50
CA PRO A 70 -0.29 -16.76 7.19
C PRO A 70 -1.02 -15.95 8.27
N THR A 71 -0.43 -14.88 8.80
CA THR A 71 -0.94 -14.21 10.00
C THR A 71 -1.33 -12.75 9.79
N CYS A 72 -1.10 -12.19 8.60
CA CYS A 72 -1.30 -10.76 8.34
C CYS A 72 -2.77 -10.35 8.18
N GLY A 73 -3.67 -11.26 7.82
CA GLY A 73 -5.08 -10.96 7.59
C GLY A 73 -5.41 -10.31 6.23
N HIS A 74 -4.44 -10.10 5.34
CA HIS A 74 -4.62 -9.33 4.10
C HIS A 74 -4.98 -10.14 2.85
N TYR A 75 -5.03 -11.48 2.93
CA TYR A 75 -5.12 -12.34 1.75
C TYR A 75 -6.56 -12.67 1.27
N ALA A 76 -7.58 -12.25 2.02
CA ALA A 76 -8.97 -12.39 1.57
C ALA A 76 -9.46 -11.14 0.80
N LEU A 77 -8.61 -10.55 -0.03
CA LEU A 77 -8.92 -9.33 -0.79
C LEU A 77 -10.18 -9.51 -1.65
N SER A 78 -10.38 -10.67 -2.28
CA SER A 78 -11.57 -10.94 -3.08
C SER A 78 -12.86 -10.81 -2.28
N THR A 79 -12.87 -11.13 -0.99
CA THR A 79 -14.02 -10.93 -0.10
C THR A 79 -14.24 -9.43 0.14
N VAL A 80 -13.18 -8.68 0.44
CA VAL A 80 -13.26 -7.24 0.69
C VAL A 80 -13.76 -6.48 -0.54
N LEU A 81 -13.33 -6.88 -1.74
CA LEU A 81 -13.74 -6.26 -3.01
C LEU A 81 -15.23 -6.46 -3.36
N GLN A 82 -15.93 -7.36 -2.69
CA GLN A 82 -17.38 -7.52 -2.81
C GLN A 82 -18.18 -6.54 -1.95
N GLY A 83 -17.51 -5.84 -1.03
CA GLY A 83 -18.10 -4.85 -0.15
C GLY A 83 -18.56 -3.60 -0.90
N LYS A 84 -19.69 -3.04 -0.47
CA LYS A 84 -20.28 -1.84 -1.09
C LYS A 84 -20.06 -0.55 -0.28
N ASP A 85 -19.53 -0.69 0.92
CA ASP A 85 -19.39 0.40 1.89
C ASP A 85 -17.96 0.95 1.98
N ILE A 86 -17.02 0.42 1.19
CA ILE A 86 -15.66 0.86 1.10
C ILE A 86 -15.50 1.71 -0.17
N ASP A 87 -15.00 2.92 -0.01
CA ASP A 87 -14.73 3.82 -1.15
C ASP A 87 -13.28 3.72 -1.61
N ILE A 88 -12.36 3.50 -0.68
CA ILE A 88 -10.91 3.55 -0.91
C ILE A 88 -10.22 2.42 -0.15
N LEU A 89 -9.34 1.70 -0.84
CA LEU A 89 -8.32 0.89 -0.20
C LEU A 89 -6.96 1.54 -0.39
N CYS A 90 -6.08 1.39 0.60
CA CYS A 90 -4.77 2.01 0.57
C CYS A 90 -3.69 1.11 1.20
N SER A 91 -2.46 1.39 0.85
CA SER A 91 -1.26 0.90 1.50
C SER A 91 -0.09 1.86 1.31
N PRO A 92 0.98 1.73 2.09
CA PRO A 92 2.27 2.26 1.68
C PRO A 92 2.67 1.73 0.30
N ILE A 93 3.54 2.45 -0.38
CA ILE A 93 4.34 1.90 -1.49
C ILE A 93 5.18 0.77 -0.91
N SER A 94 5.35 -0.34 -1.64
CA SER A 94 6.10 -1.49 -1.15
C SER A 94 7.46 -1.07 -0.57
N TYR A 95 7.80 -1.61 0.58
CA TYR A 95 9.11 -1.38 1.20
C TYR A 95 10.24 -2.10 0.47
N THR A 96 9.88 -3.00 -0.43
CA THR A 96 10.81 -3.68 -1.33
C THR A 96 10.91 -2.90 -2.64
N ASP A 97 12.12 -2.60 -3.09
CA ASP A 97 12.37 -1.98 -4.40
C ASP A 97 11.76 -0.56 -4.57
N ARG A 98 11.76 0.25 -3.50
CA ARG A 98 11.27 1.64 -3.56
C ARG A 98 12.34 2.73 -3.52
N ASP A 99 13.60 2.33 -3.40
CA ASP A 99 14.74 3.24 -3.36
C ASP A 99 14.98 3.94 -4.69
N TRP A 100 16.03 4.74 -4.78
CA TRP A 100 16.28 5.64 -5.92
C TRP A 100 16.22 4.94 -7.29
N LEU A 101 16.82 3.76 -7.44
CA LEU A 101 16.83 3.01 -8.70
C LEU A 101 15.72 1.95 -8.79
N GLY A 102 14.89 1.87 -7.78
CA GLY A 102 13.81 0.88 -7.72
C GLY A 102 12.58 1.28 -8.51
N THR A 103 11.59 0.40 -8.53
CA THR A 103 10.35 0.56 -9.29
C THR A 103 9.16 1.05 -8.45
N ALA A 104 9.29 1.10 -7.12
CA ALA A 104 8.21 1.48 -6.18
C ALA A 104 6.87 0.75 -6.44
N PRO A 105 6.84 -0.58 -6.40
CA PRO A 105 5.63 -1.33 -6.72
C PRO A 105 4.56 -1.15 -5.65
N CYS A 106 3.30 -1.34 -6.02
CA CYS A 106 2.21 -1.42 -5.04
C CYS A 106 2.31 -2.71 -4.22
N MET A 107 1.88 -2.66 -2.96
CA MET A 107 1.78 -3.86 -2.10
C MET A 107 0.65 -4.81 -2.52
N THR A 108 -0.22 -4.40 -3.45
CA THR A 108 -1.41 -5.13 -3.86
C THR A 108 -1.60 -5.20 -5.38
N ALA A 109 -2.59 -5.98 -5.79
CA ALA A 109 -3.14 -5.97 -7.14
C ALA A 109 -4.08 -4.76 -7.31
N ALA A 110 -3.51 -3.54 -7.34
CA ALA A 110 -4.26 -2.29 -7.30
C ALA A 110 -5.25 -2.14 -8.46
N GLU A 111 -4.92 -2.64 -9.65
CA GLU A 111 -5.82 -2.64 -10.80
C GLU A 111 -7.08 -3.49 -10.53
N SER A 112 -6.95 -4.60 -9.80
CA SER A 112 -8.12 -5.42 -9.40
C SER A 112 -9.02 -4.66 -8.42
N VAL A 113 -8.44 -3.87 -7.52
CA VAL A 113 -9.19 -2.98 -6.61
C VAL A 113 -10.00 -1.97 -7.42
N MET A 114 -9.35 -1.30 -8.38
CA MET A 114 -10.02 -0.30 -9.21
C MET A 114 -11.08 -0.90 -10.14
N GLN A 115 -10.86 -2.12 -10.67
CA GLN A 115 -11.86 -2.84 -11.45
C GLN A 115 -13.10 -3.18 -10.64
N ALA A 116 -12.96 -3.40 -9.33
CA ALA A 116 -14.07 -3.57 -8.42
C ALA A 116 -14.81 -2.25 -8.09
N GLY A 117 -14.36 -1.11 -8.62
CA GLY A 117 -14.97 0.20 -8.41
C GLY A 117 -14.49 0.92 -7.15
N ILE A 118 -13.51 0.38 -6.46
CA ILE A 118 -12.87 0.97 -5.26
C ILE A 118 -11.64 1.75 -5.70
N LEU A 119 -11.45 2.97 -5.21
CA LEU A 119 -10.24 3.74 -5.49
C LEU A 119 -9.04 3.12 -4.78
N TRP A 120 -7.91 3.02 -5.47
CA TRP A 120 -6.64 2.74 -4.83
C TRP A 120 -5.91 4.03 -4.48
N LEU A 121 -5.35 4.10 -3.27
CA LEU A 121 -4.62 5.25 -2.77
C LEU A 121 -3.27 4.78 -2.20
N ASN A 122 -2.17 5.26 -2.78
CA ASN A 122 -0.85 5.01 -2.23
C ASN A 122 -0.55 5.96 -1.08
N GLU A 123 -0.01 5.43 0.00
CA GLU A 123 0.71 6.22 0.99
C GLU A 123 2.17 6.30 0.56
N ASP A 124 2.60 7.48 0.14
CA ASP A 124 4.01 7.70 -0.18
C ASP A 124 4.76 8.13 1.08
N ASP A 125 5.18 7.14 1.85
CA ASP A 125 6.05 7.28 3.01
C ASP A 125 7.52 7.07 2.63
N SER A 126 7.86 7.35 1.36
CA SER A 126 9.24 7.32 0.89
C SER A 126 10.07 8.35 1.64
N ARG A 127 11.18 7.89 2.15
CA ARG A 127 12.11 8.77 2.86
C ARG A 127 12.74 9.76 1.89
N THR A 128 13.23 10.85 2.41
CA THR A 128 13.99 11.84 1.65
C THR A 128 15.42 11.89 2.14
N PHE A 129 16.29 12.63 1.45
CA PHE A 129 17.66 12.85 1.88
C PHE A 129 17.81 13.49 3.27
N LEU A 130 16.70 14.01 3.83
CA LEU A 130 16.67 14.60 5.18
C LEU A 130 16.54 13.55 6.29
N ASP A 131 16.18 12.31 5.98
CA ASP A 131 16.20 11.23 6.96
C ASP A 131 17.67 10.81 7.21
N PRO A 132 18.22 11.01 8.42
CA PRO A 132 19.60 10.66 8.72
C PRO A 132 19.96 9.20 8.41
N ARG A 133 18.98 8.30 8.51
CA ARG A 133 19.17 6.87 8.21
C ARG A 133 19.45 6.59 6.74
N GLN A 134 19.08 7.49 5.82
CA GLN A 134 19.37 7.32 4.41
C GLN A 134 20.87 7.38 4.12
N GLN A 135 21.61 8.18 4.86
CA GLN A 135 23.06 8.28 4.72
C GLN A 135 23.79 7.04 5.25
N GLU A 136 23.22 6.37 6.23
CA GLU A 136 23.76 5.12 6.77
C GLU A 136 23.57 3.93 5.79
N HIS A 137 22.55 4.02 4.91
CA HIS A 137 22.16 2.98 3.97
C HIS A 137 22.46 3.30 2.50
N VAL A 138 23.45 4.16 2.23
CA VAL A 138 23.81 4.57 0.86
C VAL A 138 24.09 3.37 -0.06
N GLN A 139 24.73 2.31 0.46
CA GLN A 139 25.03 1.09 -0.31
C GLN A 139 23.78 0.23 -0.58
N GLU A 140 22.70 0.48 0.12
CA GLU A 140 21.43 -0.23 0.02
C GLU A 140 20.38 0.58 -0.77
N GLY A 141 20.80 1.64 -1.47
CA GLY A 141 19.90 2.47 -2.28
C GLY A 141 19.29 3.67 -1.54
N GLY A 142 19.81 4.03 -0.36
CA GLY A 142 19.36 5.21 0.40
C GLY A 142 19.50 6.51 -0.38
N LEU A 143 18.57 7.44 -0.18
CA LEU A 143 18.57 8.75 -0.83
C LEU A 143 19.57 9.68 -0.13
N VAL A 144 20.59 10.11 -0.85
CA VAL A 144 21.69 10.89 -0.28
C VAL A 144 21.63 12.37 -0.59
N ASP A 145 20.84 12.77 -1.56
CA ASP A 145 20.73 14.16 -1.98
C ASP A 145 19.30 14.54 -2.46
N LEU A 146 19.14 15.83 -2.69
CA LEU A 146 17.89 16.41 -3.16
C LEU A 146 17.49 15.88 -4.54
N LEU A 147 18.45 15.67 -5.44
CA LEU A 147 18.14 15.22 -6.81
C LEU A 147 17.53 13.82 -6.79
N GLN A 148 18.11 12.90 -6.04
CA GLN A 148 17.57 11.55 -5.88
C GLN A 148 16.18 11.58 -5.25
N THR A 149 15.97 12.39 -4.20
CA THR A 149 14.66 12.60 -3.59
C THR A 149 13.63 13.07 -4.62
N GLN A 150 13.97 14.09 -5.41
CA GLN A 150 13.07 14.61 -6.46
C GLN A 150 12.77 13.59 -7.55
N GLN A 151 13.74 12.76 -7.93
CA GLN A 151 13.53 11.69 -8.90
C GLN A 151 12.61 10.59 -8.38
N VAL A 152 12.75 10.22 -7.10
CA VAL A 152 11.83 9.27 -6.45
C VAL A 152 10.40 9.83 -6.41
N MET A 153 10.22 11.07 -5.98
CA MET A 153 8.91 11.73 -5.96
C MET A 153 8.28 11.79 -7.35
N LEU A 154 9.07 12.15 -8.38
CA LEU A 154 8.60 12.17 -9.77
C LEU A 154 8.19 10.78 -10.26
N ARG A 155 9.01 9.75 -9.99
CA ARG A 155 8.71 8.37 -10.35
C ARG A 155 7.42 7.88 -9.70
N ASN A 156 7.25 8.11 -8.40
CA ASN A 156 6.08 7.67 -7.65
C ASN A 156 4.81 8.34 -8.20
N THR A 157 4.82 9.66 -8.35
CA THR A 157 3.70 10.41 -8.95
C THR A 157 3.42 9.96 -10.39
N ALA A 158 4.46 9.69 -11.19
CA ALA A 158 4.27 9.23 -12.57
C ALA A 158 3.61 7.85 -12.63
N GLN A 159 3.97 6.93 -11.74
CA GLN A 159 3.31 5.63 -11.65
C GLN A 159 1.82 5.76 -11.30
N GLU A 160 1.52 6.58 -10.32
CA GLU A 160 0.15 6.86 -9.88
C GLU A 160 -0.66 7.48 -11.02
N ALA A 161 -0.09 8.47 -11.68
CA ALA A 161 -0.71 9.13 -12.82
C ALA A 161 -1.00 8.19 -13.98
N LEU A 162 -0.05 7.34 -14.35
CA LEU A 162 -0.20 6.39 -15.45
C LEU A 162 -1.25 5.31 -15.14
N ARG A 163 -1.32 4.86 -13.90
CA ARG A 163 -2.22 3.79 -13.46
C ARG A 163 -3.57 4.29 -12.94
N GLY A 164 -3.73 5.60 -12.73
CA GLY A 164 -4.96 6.21 -12.29
C GLY A 164 -5.23 6.06 -10.79
N PHE A 165 -4.18 5.98 -9.99
CA PHE A 165 -4.26 5.96 -8.52
C PHE A 165 -4.32 7.38 -7.96
N GLY A 166 -4.71 7.47 -6.67
CA GLY A 166 -4.39 8.62 -5.85
C GLY A 166 -3.19 8.35 -4.94
N SER A 167 -2.64 9.40 -4.34
CA SER A 167 -1.62 9.28 -3.30
C SER A 167 -1.65 10.44 -2.32
N TRP A 168 -0.96 10.26 -1.20
CA TRP A 168 -0.53 11.34 -0.31
C TRP A 168 0.88 11.08 0.20
N TRP A 169 1.63 12.16 0.45
CA TRP A 169 2.95 12.06 1.05
C TRP A 169 2.85 12.03 2.57
N MET A 170 3.59 11.14 3.20
CA MET A 170 3.58 10.94 4.64
C MET A 170 4.97 10.90 5.24
N ASP A 171 5.24 11.81 6.19
CA ASP A 171 6.37 11.71 7.11
C ASP A 171 5.93 10.86 8.31
N LEU A 172 6.02 9.53 8.18
CA LEU A 172 5.49 8.57 9.14
C LEU A 172 6.01 8.80 10.59
N PRO A 173 7.31 9.09 10.81
CA PRO A 173 7.80 9.37 12.16
C PRO A 173 7.68 10.84 12.57
N ALA A 174 7.14 11.73 11.72
CA ALA A 174 7.09 13.17 11.94
C ALA A 174 8.48 13.78 12.26
N GLN A 175 9.50 13.39 11.52
CA GLN A 175 10.89 13.79 11.75
C GLN A 175 11.39 14.86 10.78
N GLY A 176 10.52 15.42 9.96
CA GLY A 176 10.86 16.50 9.05
C GLY A 176 11.43 16.03 7.71
N TRP A 177 11.03 14.86 7.22
CA TRP A 177 11.48 14.34 5.91
C TRP A 177 11.20 15.30 4.76
N PHE A 178 10.19 16.16 4.89
CA PHE A 178 9.82 17.16 3.88
C PHE A 178 10.19 18.60 4.29
N ASN A 179 11.04 18.80 5.31
CA ASN A 179 11.38 20.13 5.82
C ASN A 179 12.48 20.80 4.98
N ASP A 180 12.29 20.88 3.66
CA ASP A 180 13.14 21.63 2.71
C ASP A 180 12.23 22.30 1.66
N ALA A 181 12.42 23.60 1.45
CA ALA A 181 11.60 24.37 0.52
C ALA A 181 11.63 23.80 -0.92
N ARG A 182 12.75 23.22 -1.34
CA ARG A 182 12.92 22.65 -2.68
C ARG A 182 12.13 21.33 -2.87
N ILE A 183 11.84 20.60 -1.79
CA ILE A 183 10.91 19.49 -1.81
C ILE A 183 9.49 20.00 -2.03
N TRP A 184 9.09 21.02 -1.29
CA TRP A 184 7.76 21.63 -1.47
C TRP A 184 7.58 22.24 -2.87
N GLU A 185 8.61 22.86 -3.41
CA GLU A 185 8.60 23.34 -4.81
C GLU A 185 8.36 22.19 -5.80
N MET A 186 8.96 21.02 -5.55
CA MET A 186 8.72 19.83 -6.37
C MET A 186 7.27 19.33 -6.24
N MET A 187 6.72 19.28 -5.04
CA MET A 187 5.31 18.92 -4.81
C MET A 187 4.37 19.87 -5.58
N VAL A 188 4.64 21.17 -5.54
CA VAL A 188 3.86 22.17 -6.31
C VAL A 188 3.96 21.90 -7.82
N ARG A 189 5.11 21.49 -8.33
CA ARG A 189 5.28 21.15 -9.76
C ARG A 189 4.52 19.86 -10.15
N LEU A 190 4.35 18.93 -9.22
CA LEU A 190 3.62 17.68 -9.46
C LEU A 190 2.09 17.88 -9.38
N HIS A 191 1.62 18.85 -8.61
CA HIS A 191 0.20 19.09 -8.42
C HIS A 191 -0.64 19.23 -9.73
N PRO A 192 -0.15 19.84 -10.84
CA PRO A 192 -0.89 19.85 -12.10
C PRO A 192 -1.14 18.46 -12.70
N VAL A 193 -0.26 17.49 -12.42
CA VAL A 193 -0.44 16.09 -12.85
C VAL A 193 -1.63 15.47 -12.10
N ASP A 194 -1.67 15.66 -10.78
CA ASP A 194 -2.77 15.18 -9.94
C ASP A 194 -4.09 15.84 -10.34
N ALA A 195 -4.09 17.15 -10.57
CA ALA A 195 -5.26 17.89 -11.02
C ALA A 195 -5.77 17.38 -12.39
N ALA A 196 -4.88 17.03 -13.30
CA ALA A 196 -5.25 16.46 -14.59
C ALA A 196 -5.86 15.06 -14.46
N LEU A 197 -5.41 14.26 -13.48
CA LEU A 197 -5.98 12.95 -13.20
C LEU A 197 -7.44 13.01 -12.74
N VAL A 198 -7.77 13.98 -11.89
CA VAL A 198 -9.15 14.20 -11.42
C VAL A 198 -10.10 14.48 -12.59
N GLN A 199 -9.59 15.11 -13.66
CA GLN A 199 -10.38 15.41 -14.87
C GLN A 199 -10.51 14.23 -15.83
N ARG A 200 -9.84 13.13 -15.55
CA ARG A 200 -9.79 11.97 -16.45
C ARG A 200 -11.11 11.21 -16.41
N THR A 201 -11.87 11.27 -17.49
CA THR A 201 -13.18 10.60 -17.61
C THR A 201 -13.06 9.13 -18.06
N LYS A 202 -11.92 8.72 -18.63
CA LYS A 202 -11.67 7.35 -19.07
C LYS A 202 -10.67 6.67 -18.16
N ARG A 203 -11.10 5.60 -17.50
CA ARG A 203 -10.19 4.64 -16.85
C ARG A 203 -9.56 3.77 -17.95
N PHE A 204 -8.32 3.32 -17.73
CA PHE A 204 -7.76 2.30 -18.62
C PHE A 204 -8.64 1.05 -18.54
N THR A 205 -9.09 0.59 -19.67
CA THR A 205 -9.75 -0.70 -19.86
C THR A 205 -8.72 -1.72 -20.33
#